data_e90742b5549d85ac92a3f2eb76e86017
#
_entry.id   e90742b5549d85ac92a3f2eb76e86017
#
_cell.length_a   1.000
_cell.length_b   1.000
_cell.length_c   1.000
_cell.angle_alpha   90.00
_cell.angle_beta   90.00
_cell.angle_gamma   90.00
#
_symmetry.space_group_name_H-M   'P 1'
#
loop_
_entity.id
_entity.type
_entity.pdbx_description
1 polymer ?
#
loop_
_entity_poly.entity_id
_entity_poly.type
_entity_poly.pdbx_seq_one_letter_code
_entity_poly.pdbx_strand_id
1 'polypeptide(L)'
;MRFLSTRFFMVLVGLLSAAAVTSNWAASEPSPGDVAAARGEPLILDAGAGERRVRRPPPGALSGLTAPFILKIDRRNGGAPEFVMLSEDIPPGQAIPPHRHPHSDEIIFIHGGTGLASLDGRQATVTEGATIYMPRNTVVTLRNTGTEPLKIVAMFSQPGYEEYLREISVPEGQTATPLSAEELSAIRARHLDSAVYEKPSP
;
A
#
# COMPACT_ATOMS: atom_id res chain seq x y z
N MET A 1 65.29 47.30 -19.35
CA MET A 1 64.47 47.24 -20.59
C MET A 1 64.03 45.84 -20.80
N ARG A 2 62.81 45.50 -20.39
CA ARG A 2 62.07 44.34 -20.86
C ARG A 2 60.58 44.59 -20.62
N PHE A 3 59.81 44.71 -21.66
CA PHE A 3 58.35 44.90 -21.68
C PHE A 3 57.66 43.63 -21.23
N LEU A 4 56.74 43.70 -20.23
CA LEU A 4 55.78 42.68 -19.94
C LEU A 4 54.45 43.04 -20.60
N SER A 5 54.06 42.21 -21.52
CA SER A 5 52.74 42.24 -22.21
C SER A 5 51.70 41.59 -21.33
N THR A 6 50.75 42.39 -20.88
CA THR A 6 49.56 41.89 -20.14
C THR A 6 48.51 41.44 -21.15
N ARG A 7 48.23 40.15 -21.21
CA ARG A 7 47.11 39.58 -22.01
C ARG A 7 45.84 39.60 -21.16
N PHE A 8 44.90 40.42 -21.60
CA PHE A 8 43.51 40.38 -21.09
C PHE A 8 42.82 39.11 -21.55
N PHE A 9 42.38 38.29 -20.61
CA PHE A 9 41.49 37.14 -20.88
C PHE A 9 40.03 37.59 -20.73
N MET A 10 39.34 37.73 -21.84
CA MET A 10 37.91 38.05 -21.90
C MET A 10 37.11 36.75 -21.64
N VAL A 11 36.51 36.63 -20.46
CA VAL A 11 35.61 35.54 -20.13
C VAL A 11 34.24 35.87 -20.73
N LEU A 12 33.87 35.14 -21.77
CA LEU A 12 32.53 35.20 -22.36
C LEU A 12 31.56 34.39 -21.50
N VAL A 13 30.73 35.06 -20.70
CA VAL A 13 29.65 34.43 -19.96
C VAL A 13 28.49 34.16 -20.95
N GLY A 14 28.37 32.91 -21.38
CA GLY A 14 27.23 32.47 -22.18
C GLY A 14 26.02 32.31 -21.27
N LEU A 15 25.00 33.15 -21.47
CA LEU A 15 23.68 32.97 -20.89
C LEU A 15 23.02 31.76 -21.58
N LEU A 16 22.96 30.63 -20.91
CA LEU A 16 22.06 29.53 -21.28
C LEU A 16 20.64 29.92 -20.85
N SER A 17 19.83 30.34 -21.78
CA SER A 17 18.38 30.43 -21.60
C SER A 17 17.80 29.02 -21.53
N ALA A 18 17.37 28.60 -20.34
CA ALA A 18 16.56 27.41 -20.16
C ALA A 18 15.19 27.64 -20.79
N ALA A 19 14.97 27.07 -21.98
CA ALA A 19 13.64 26.97 -22.54
C ALA A 19 12.85 25.96 -21.71
N ALA A 20 11.87 26.47 -20.94
CA ALA A 20 10.89 25.64 -20.29
C ALA A 20 10.05 24.94 -21.36
N VAL A 21 10.25 23.63 -21.54
CA VAL A 21 9.38 22.80 -22.34
C VAL A 21 8.09 22.60 -21.53
N THR A 22 7.11 23.48 -21.72
CA THR A 22 5.75 23.21 -21.28
C THR A 22 5.15 22.20 -22.25
N SER A 23 5.18 20.92 -21.85
CA SER A 23 4.40 19.90 -22.53
C SER A 23 2.91 20.18 -22.26
N ASN A 24 2.26 20.87 -23.22
CA ASN A 24 0.82 20.96 -23.28
C ASN A 24 0.26 19.57 -23.59
N TRP A 25 -0.05 18.78 -22.58
CA TRP A 25 -0.86 17.59 -22.71
C TRP A 25 -2.31 18.04 -22.83
N ALA A 26 -2.75 18.34 -24.06
CA ALA A 26 -4.16 18.56 -24.34
C ALA A 26 -4.87 17.20 -24.21
N ALA A 27 -5.57 16.99 -23.10
CA ALA A 27 -6.52 15.90 -22.97
C ALA A 27 -7.61 16.13 -24.03
N SER A 28 -7.70 15.25 -25.04
CA SER A 28 -8.83 15.23 -25.96
C SER A 28 -10.09 14.83 -25.18
N GLU A 29 -11.13 15.63 -25.27
CA GLU A 29 -12.43 15.32 -24.69
C GLU A 29 -12.95 13.99 -25.23
N PRO A 30 -13.44 13.06 -24.36
CA PRO A 30 -13.99 11.78 -24.82
C PRO A 30 -15.26 12.02 -25.62
N SER A 31 -15.41 11.32 -26.75
CA SER A 31 -16.63 11.37 -27.57
C SER A 31 -17.82 10.72 -26.84
N PRO A 32 -19.09 11.14 -27.09
CA PRO A 32 -20.27 10.68 -26.38
C PRO A 32 -20.71 9.24 -26.71
N GLY A 33 -19.82 8.33 -26.82
CA GLY A 33 -20.07 6.89 -27.08
C GLY A 33 -19.09 5.96 -26.37
N ASP A 34 -18.00 6.49 -25.87
CA ASP A 34 -17.04 5.75 -25.04
C ASP A 34 -17.47 5.85 -23.57
N VAL A 35 -18.18 4.83 -23.09
CA VAL A 35 -18.20 4.53 -21.66
C VAL A 35 -16.84 3.97 -21.32
N ALA A 36 -15.80 4.81 -21.45
CA ALA A 36 -14.47 4.50 -20.95
C ALA A 36 -14.62 4.30 -19.44
N ALA A 37 -14.32 3.10 -18.97
CA ALA A 37 -14.15 2.85 -17.54
C ALA A 37 -13.33 3.98 -16.95
N ALA A 38 -13.81 4.60 -15.87
CA ALA A 38 -13.19 5.77 -15.27
C ALA A 38 -11.70 5.50 -15.09
N ARG A 39 -10.87 6.23 -15.80
CA ARG A 39 -9.43 6.08 -15.75
C ARG A 39 -8.91 6.78 -14.51
N GLY A 40 -8.10 6.09 -13.71
CA GLY A 40 -7.38 6.75 -12.62
C GLY A 40 -6.41 7.82 -13.14
N GLU A 41 -6.13 8.83 -12.35
CA GLU A 41 -5.17 9.87 -12.66
C GLU A 41 -3.74 9.37 -12.38
N PRO A 42 -2.77 9.66 -13.29
CA PRO A 42 -1.37 9.38 -13.03
C PRO A 42 -0.89 10.16 -11.80
N LEU A 43 -0.23 9.47 -10.86
CA LEU A 43 0.29 10.12 -9.66
C LEU A 43 1.61 9.50 -9.21
N ILE A 44 2.41 10.31 -8.51
CA ILE A 44 3.63 9.90 -7.82
C ILE A 44 3.41 10.20 -6.35
N LEU A 45 3.54 9.15 -5.52
CA LEU A 45 3.35 9.25 -4.08
C LEU A 45 4.69 9.06 -3.36
N ASP A 46 5.02 9.98 -2.47
CA ASP A 46 6.10 9.78 -1.52
C ASP A 46 5.84 8.58 -0.61
N ALA A 47 6.90 8.07 0.03
CA ALA A 47 6.83 6.87 0.87
C ALA A 47 5.75 6.95 1.95
N GLY A 48 5.56 8.12 2.59
CA GLY A 48 4.53 8.34 3.62
C GLY A 48 3.16 8.80 3.10
N ALA A 49 3.03 9.09 1.79
CA ALA A 49 1.80 9.63 1.22
C ALA A 49 0.73 8.54 1.02
N GLY A 50 -0.53 8.95 1.09
CA GLY A 50 -1.71 8.11 1.01
C GLY A 50 -2.63 8.29 2.21
N GLU A 51 -3.69 7.50 2.30
CA GLU A 51 -4.62 7.53 3.43
C GLU A 51 -4.05 6.70 4.59
N ARG A 52 -3.49 7.37 5.60
CA ARG A 52 -2.89 6.73 6.79
C ARG A 52 -3.97 6.38 7.80
N ARG A 53 -3.98 5.13 8.25
CA ARG A 53 -5.01 4.60 9.14
C ARG A 53 -4.42 3.70 10.21
N VAL A 54 -5.11 3.58 11.34
CA VAL A 54 -4.77 2.69 12.47
C VAL A 54 -5.92 1.75 12.72
N ARG A 55 -5.67 0.44 12.76
CA ARG A 55 -6.69 -0.56 13.05
C ARG A 55 -7.26 -0.38 14.46
N ARG A 56 -8.56 -0.51 14.60
CA ARG A 56 -9.22 -0.62 15.88
C ARG A 56 -8.90 -1.99 16.50
N PRO A 57 -8.53 -2.05 17.79
CA PRO A 57 -8.23 -3.33 18.43
C PRO A 57 -9.42 -4.31 18.31
N PRO A 58 -9.20 -5.58 17.94
CA PRO A 58 -10.25 -6.57 17.92
C PRO A 58 -10.71 -6.92 19.35
N PRO A 59 -11.89 -7.53 19.52
CA PRO A 59 -12.43 -7.88 20.83
C PRO A 59 -11.46 -8.77 21.62
N GLY A 60 -11.19 -8.41 22.88
CA GLY A 60 -10.35 -9.18 23.81
C GLY A 60 -8.85 -9.21 23.45
N ALA A 61 -8.40 -8.44 22.47
CA ALA A 61 -7.00 -8.40 22.11
C ALA A 61 -6.20 -7.55 23.09
N LEU A 62 -5.24 -8.17 23.75
CA LEU A 62 -4.15 -7.48 24.43
C LEU A 62 -3.07 -7.02 23.44
N SER A 63 -3.06 -7.61 22.24
CA SER A 63 -2.20 -7.25 21.12
C SER A 63 -2.89 -7.58 19.80
N GLY A 64 -2.84 -6.67 18.85
CA GLY A 64 -3.24 -6.85 17.45
C GLY A 64 -2.29 -6.07 16.58
N LEU A 65 -2.44 -6.10 15.26
CA LEU A 65 -1.74 -5.21 14.37
C LEU A 65 -2.08 -3.77 14.75
N THR A 66 -1.18 -3.10 15.46
CA THR A 66 -1.36 -1.75 15.99
C THR A 66 -0.64 -0.70 15.16
N ALA A 67 0.27 -1.14 14.27
CA ALA A 67 0.97 -0.24 13.39
C ALA A 67 0.02 0.41 12.38
N PRO A 68 0.27 1.67 12.01
CA PRO A 68 -0.42 2.30 10.89
C PRO A 68 -0.19 1.54 9.60
N PHE A 69 -1.20 1.53 8.74
CA PHE A 69 -1.07 1.16 7.33
C PHE A 69 -1.47 2.35 6.46
N ILE A 70 -1.08 2.30 5.19
CA ILE A 70 -1.33 3.39 4.25
C ILE A 70 -2.03 2.81 3.02
N LEU A 71 -3.26 3.23 2.76
CA LEU A 71 -3.91 3.00 1.48
C LEU A 71 -3.29 3.97 0.47
N LYS A 72 -2.54 3.43 -0.48
CA LYS A 72 -1.75 4.18 -1.45
C LYS A 72 -2.57 4.51 -2.70
N ILE A 73 -3.15 3.47 -3.28
CA ILE A 73 -3.90 3.55 -4.52
C ILE A 73 -5.18 2.75 -4.36
N ASP A 74 -6.30 3.40 -4.64
CA ASP A 74 -7.62 2.79 -4.75
C ASP A 74 -8.56 3.77 -5.47
N ARG A 75 -9.87 3.52 -5.45
CA ARG A 75 -10.87 4.38 -6.09
C ARG A 75 -10.94 5.78 -5.47
N ARG A 76 -10.56 5.96 -4.19
CA ARG A 76 -10.56 7.26 -3.50
C ARG A 76 -9.21 7.94 -3.60
N ASN A 77 -8.14 7.15 -3.70
CA ASN A 77 -6.75 7.62 -3.77
C ASN A 77 -6.21 7.33 -5.18
N GLY A 78 -6.24 8.31 -6.07
CA GLY A 78 -5.77 8.15 -7.45
C GLY A 78 -6.81 7.61 -8.42
N GLY A 79 -8.02 7.25 -7.95
CA GLY A 79 -9.14 6.85 -8.80
C GLY A 79 -8.94 5.57 -9.59
N ALA A 80 -8.03 4.67 -9.15
CA ALA A 80 -7.80 3.38 -9.81
C ALA A 80 -9.04 2.49 -9.66
N PRO A 81 -9.80 2.18 -10.74
CA PRO A 81 -11.10 1.50 -10.60
C PRO A 81 -10.96 0.01 -10.27
N GLU A 82 -9.82 -0.61 -10.61
CA GLU A 82 -9.63 -2.06 -10.59
C GLU A 82 -8.34 -2.49 -9.86
N PHE A 83 -7.78 -1.60 -9.06
CA PHE A 83 -6.52 -1.89 -8.40
C PHE A 83 -6.46 -1.25 -7.02
N VAL A 84 -5.93 -2.00 -6.05
CA VAL A 84 -5.69 -1.53 -4.70
C VAL A 84 -4.24 -1.77 -4.32
N MET A 85 -3.60 -0.78 -3.74
CA MET A 85 -2.24 -0.89 -3.19
C MET A 85 -2.19 -0.29 -1.81
N LEU A 86 -1.63 -1.02 -0.87
CA LEU A 86 -1.35 -0.54 0.48
C LEU A 86 0.09 -0.86 0.90
N SER A 87 0.60 -0.12 1.86
CA SER A 87 1.83 -0.44 2.58
C SER A 87 1.58 -0.55 4.07
N GLU A 88 2.30 -1.46 4.72
CA GLU A 88 2.19 -1.72 6.14
C GLU A 88 3.53 -2.16 6.74
N ASP A 89 3.80 -1.73 7.96
CA ASP A 89 4.94 -2.16 8.76
C ASP A 89 4.42 -3.03 9.89
N ILE A 90 4.64 -4.35 9.81
CA ILE A 90 4.20 -5.32 10.83
C ILE A 90 5.25 -5.34 11.95
N PRO A 91 4.89 -4.96 13.19
CA PRO A 91 5.84 -4.96 14.32
C PRO A 91 6.36 -6.36 14.64
N PRO A 92 7.54 -6.48 15.30
CA PRO A 92 8.09 -7.76 15.75
C PRO A 92 7.08 -8.58 16.55
N GLY A 93 6.98 -9.87 16.22
CA GLY A 93 6.07 -10.82 16.86
C GLY A 93 4.60 -10.74 16.45
N GLN A 94 4.18 -9.67 15.76
CA GLN A 94 2.82 -9.53 15.26
C GLN A 94 2.62 -10.28 13.94
N ALA A 95 1.34 -10.52 13.60
CA ALA A 95 0.97 -11.26 12.40
C ALA A 95 -0.32 -10.73 11.79
N ILE A 96 -0.41 -10.81 10.47
CA ILE A 96 -1.67 -10.78 9.73
C ILE A 96 -2.38 -12.10 10.00
N PRO A 97 -3.63 -12.09 10.54
CA PRO A 97 -4.36 -13.32 10.85
C PRO A 97 -4.63 -14.17 9.60
N PRO A 98 -4.85 -15.49 9.74
CA PRO A 98 -5.24 -16.34 8.61
C PRO A 98 -6.51 -15.81 7.93
N HIS A 99 -6.42 -15.54 6.63
CA HIS A 99 -7.52 -15.05 5.82
C HIS A 99 -7.31 -15.41 4.35
N ARG A 100 -8.34 -15.24 3.55
CA ARG A 100 -8.30 -15.37 2.09
C ARG A 100 -9.15 -14.30 1.43
N HIS A 101 -8.85 -14.02 0.16
CA HIS A 101 -9.59 -13.10 -0.70
C HIS A 101 -10.36 -13.88 -1.76
N PRO A 102 -11.73 -13.99 -1.67
CA PRO A 102 -12.50 -14.82 -2.60
C PRO A 102 -12.43 -14.38 -4.06
N HIS A 103 -12.36 -13.08 -4.32
CA HIS A 103 -12.45 -12.51 -5.66
C HIS A 103 -11.19 -11.74 -6.12
N SER A 104 -10.18 -11.61 -5.27
CA SER A 104 -8.96 -10.90 -5.60
C SER A 104 -7.75 -11.83 -5.50
N ASP A 105 -6.88 -11.76 -6.49
CA ASP A 105 -5.51 -12.22 -6.34
C ASP A 105 -4.74 -11.14 -5.57
N GLU A 106 -3.76 -11.55 -4.78
CA GLU A 106 -2.93 -10.62 -4.00
C GLU A 106 -1.45 -10.89 -4.26
N ILE A 107 -0.67 -9.82 -4.32
CA ILE A 107 0.79 -9.88 -4.28
C ILE A 107 1.25 -9.12 -3.05
N ILE A 108 2.11 -9.75 -2.23
CA ILE A 108 2.84 -9.05 -1.17
C ILE A 108 4.32 -9.01 -1.55
N PHE A 109 4.88 -7.81 -1.60
CA PHE A 109 6.30 -7.57 -1.76
C PHE A 109 6.91 -7.17 -0.42
N ILE A 110 7.96 -7.87 0.01
CA ILE A 110 8.71 -7.58 1.23
C ILE A 110 9.83 -6.61 0.89
N HIS A 111 9.81 -5.42 1.46
CA HIS A 111 10.85 -4.42 1.23
C HIS A 111 11.70 -4.11 2.47
N GLY A 112 11.58 -4.94 3.53
CA GLY A 112 12.43 -4.89 4.72
C GLY A 112 11.97 -5.86 5.80
N GLY A 113 12.88 -6.29 6.64
CA GLY A 113 12.60 -7.20 7.75
C GLY A 113 12.61 -8.69 7.37
N THR A 114 12.18 -9.53 8.32
CA THR A 114 12.14 -10.99 8.18
C THR A 114 10.81 -11.52 8.72
N GLY A 115 10.17 -12.41 7.99
CA GLY A 115 8.88 -12.99 8.36
C GLY A 115 8.76 -14.47 8.03
N LEU A 116 7.70 -15.07 8.54
CA LEU A 116 7.24 -16.41 8.18
C LEU A 116 5.89 -16.25 7.46
N ALA A 117 5.86 -16.62 6.20
CA ALA A 117 4.63 -16.69 5.40
C ALA A 117 4.09 -18.12 5.42
N SER A 118 2.76 -18.28 5.45
CA SER A 118 2.07 -19.55 5.25
C SER A 118 0.99 -19.38 4.19
N LEU A 119 1.00 -20.22 3.16
CA LEU A 119 0.02 -20.28 2.08
C LEU A 119 -0.57 -21.69 2.04
N ASP A 120 -1.87 -21.84 2.33
CA ASP A 120 -2.54 -23.14 2.44
C ASP A 120 -1.74 -24.16 3.27
N GLY A 121 -1.14 -23.69 4.40
CA GLY A 121 -0.32 -24.50 5.29
C GLY A 121 1.12 -24.69 4.86
N ARG A 122 1.53 -24.32 3.65
CA ARG A 122 2.93 -24.31 3.23
C ARG A 122 3.63 -23.09 3.81
N GLN A 123 4.73 -23.31 4.53
CA GLN A 123 5.47 -22.24 5.18
C GLN A 123 6.80 -21.95 4.51
N ALA A 124 7.16 -20.67 4.46
CA ALA A 124 8.46 -20.20 4.01
C ALA A 124 8.91 -18.97 4.79
N THR A 125 10.19 -18.89 5.12
CA THR A 125 10.79 -17.64 5.59
C THR A 125 10.89 -16.67 4.43
N VAL A 126 10.49 -15.42 4.67
CA VAL A 126 10.57 -14.33 3.71
C VAL A 126 11.44 -13.21 4.25
N THR A 127 12.24 -12.61 3.37
CA THR A 127 13.14 -11.50 3.69
C THR A 127 12.99 -10.41 2.64
N GLU A 128 13.71 -9.33 2.79
CA GLU A 128 13.75 -8.23 1.81
C GLU A 128 13.97 -8.76 0.37
N GLY A 129 13.19 -8.25 -0.57
CA GLY A 129 13.14 -8.68 -1.97
C GLY A 129 12.22 -9.86 -2.25
N ALA A 130 11.71 -10.57 -1.22
CA ALA A 130 10.78 -11.67 -1.43
C ALA A 130 9.42 -11.18 -1.96
N THR A 131 8.82 -12.00 -2.82
CA THR A 131 7.47 -11.79 -3.35
C THR A 131 6.60 -12.99 -3.00
N ILE A 132 5.41 -12.74 -2.46
CA ILE A 132 4.39 -13.72 -2.18
C ILE A 132 3.26 -13.48 -3.17
N TYR A 133 2.91 -14.48 -3.98
CA TYR A 133 1.74 -14.43 -4.86
C TYR A 133 0.66 -15.36 -4.32
N MET A 134 -0.52 -14.82 -4.14
CA MET A 134 -1.68 -15.50 -3.60
C MET A 134 -2.81 -15.45 -4.61
N PRO A 135 -3.06 -16.54 -5.35
CA PRO A 135 -4.30 -16.68 -6.10
C PRO A 135 -5.51 -16.53 -5.16
N ARG A 136 -6.62 -16.03 -5.70
CA ARG A 136 -7.88 -15.93 -4.94
C ARG A 136 -8.21 -17.23 -4.22
N ASN A 137 -8.81 -17.13 -3.05
CA ASN A 137 -9.14 -18.23 -2.13
C ASN A 137 -7.94 -18.93 -1.45
N THR A 138 -6.69 -18.53 -1.70
CA THR A 138 -5.55 -19.04 -0.93
C THR A 138 -5.59 -18.50 0.49
N VAL A 139 -5.53 -19.37 1.48
CA VAL A 139 -5.41 -18.95 2.89
C VAL A 139 -3.99 -18.50 3.18
N VAL A 140 -3.86 -17.25 3.59
CA VAL A 140 -2.57 -16.62 3.91
C VAL A 140 -2.49 -16.22 5.37
N THR A 141 -1.30 -16.33 5.94
CA THR A 141 -0.88 -15.62 7.15
C THR A 141 0.57 -15.20 7.00
N LEU A 142 0.92 -14.04 7.56
CA LEU A 142 2.27 -13.50 7.53
C LEU A 142 2.63 -13.00 8.92
N ARG A 143 3.66 -13.58 9.53
CA ARG A 143 4.16 -13.22 10.87
C ARG A 143 5.52 -12.56 10.76
N ASN A 144 5.72 -11.46 11.45
CA ASN A 144 7.06 -10.93 11.67
C ASN A 144 7.81 -11.80 12.68
N THR A 145 8.87 -12.46 12.25
CA THR A 145 9.75 -13.30 13.06
C THR A 145 11.11 -12.65 13.35
N GLY A 146 11.33 -11.45 12.82
CA GLY A 146 12.53 -10.66 13.05
C GLY A 146 12.42 -9.75 14.27
N THR A 147 13.45 -8.94 14.47
CA THR A 147 13.56 -7.92 15.54
C THR A 147 13.19 -6.51 15.06
N GLU A 148 13.14 -6.33 13.75
CA GLU A 148 12.77 -5.07 13.09
C GLU A 148 11.38 -5.20 12.46
N PRO A 149 10.69 -4.08 12.11
CA PRO A 149 9.43 -4.14 11.39
C PRO A 149 9.55 -4.92 10.08
N LEU A 150 8.59 -5.82 9.83
CA LEU A 150 8.45 -6.46 8.53
C LEU A 150 7.66 -5.53 7.62
N LYS A 151 8.35 -4.92 6.66
CA LYS A 151 7.81 -3.90 5.77
C LYS A 151 7.27 -4.54 4.51
N ILE A 152 5.99 -4.30 4.24
CA ILE A 152 5.31 -4.90 3.10
C ILE A 152 4.60 -3.87 2.24
N VAL A 153 4.48 -4.23 0.97
CA VAL A 153 3.53 -3.62 0.03
C VAL A 153 2.60 -4.73 -0.45
N ALA A 154 1.31 -4.56 -0.25
CA ALA A 154 0.29 -5.47 -0.73
C ALA A 154 -0.49 -4.83 -1.89
N MET A 155 -0.75 -5.63 -2.94
CA MET A 155 -1.44 -5.23 -4.15
C MET A 155 -2.54 -6.22 -4.46
N PHE A 156 -3.75 -5.72 -4.72
CA PHE A 156 -4.94 -6.54 -4.98
C PHE A 156 -5.44 -6.30 -6.41
N SER A 157 -5.80 -7.38 -7.09
CA SER A 157 -6.29 -7.35 -8.46
C SER A 157 -7.74 -6.85 -8.58
N GLN A 158 -8.47 -6.76 -7.47
CA GLN A 158 -9.83 -6.28 -7.38
C GLN A 158 -10.02 -5.39 -6.14
N PRO A 159 -10.81 -4.31 -6.23
CA PRO A 159 -11.17 -3.48 -5.08
C PRO A 159 -12.14 -4.20 -4.13
N GLY A 160 -12.28 -3.63 -2.93
CA GLY A 160 -13.21 -4.08 -1.89
C GLY A 160 -12.55 -4.29 -0.54
N TYR A 161 -11.31 -4.81 -0.50
CA TYR A 161 -10.60 -5.02 0.76
C TYR A 161 -10.25 -3.71 1.46
N GLU A 162 -9.98 -2.66 0.73
CA GLU A 162 -9.74 -1.32 1.27
C GLU A 162 -10.94 -0.76 2.03
N GLU A 163 -12.17 -1.09 1.59
CA GLU A 163 -13.37 -0.66 2.31
C GLU A 163 -13.54 -1.42 3.62
N TYR A 164 -13.25 -2.73 3.65
CA TYR A 164 -13.17 -3.49 4.90
C TYR A 164 -12.14 -2.87 5.85
N LEU A 165 -10.94 -2.55 5.35
CA LEU A 165 -9.89 -1.94 6.15
C LEU A 165 -10.33 -0.58 6.72
N ARG A 166 -11.07 0.23 5.96
CA ARG A 166 -11.63 1.51 6.43
C ARG A 166 -12.62 1.32 7.57
N GLU A 167 -13.47 0.31 7.51
CA GLU A 167 -14.46 0.05 8.56
C GLU A 167 -13.84 -0.46 9.87
N ILE A 168 -12.76 -1.23 9.81
CA ILE A 168 -12.05 -1.73 11.00
C ILE A 168 -10.96 -0.79 11.52
N SER A 169 -10.85 0.42 11.00
CA SER A 169 -9.78 1.36 11.35
C SER A 169 -10.29 2.79 11.46
N VAL A 170 -9.46 3.66 11.98
CA VAL A 170 -9.68 5.11 12.03
C VAL A 170 -8.51 5.82 11.35
N PRO A 171 -8.68 7.07 10.86
CA PRO A 171 -7.57 7.90 10.43
C PRO A 171 -6.48 7.99 11.51
N GLU A 172 -5.20 7.98 11.11
CA GLU A 172 -4.08 8.14 12.03
C GLU A 172 -4.24 9.44 12.83
N GLY A 173 -3.92 9.38 14.12
CA GLY A 173 -4.11 10.51 15.07
C GLY A 173 -5.49 10.54 15.73
N GLN A 174 -6.44 9.75 15.28
CA GLN A 174 -7.71 9.56 16.00
C GLN A 174 -7.62 8.41 17.01
N THR A 175 -8.46 8.48 18.05
CA THR A 175 -8.51 7.41 19.06
C THR A 175 -9.15 6.14 18.49
N ALA A 176 -8.37 5.07 18.39
CA ALA A 176 -8.82 3.76 17.93
C ALA A 176 -9.49 2.99 19.09
N THR A 177 -10.80 3.16 19.30
CA THR A 177 -11.57 2.40 20.28
C THR A 177 -11.71 0.93 19.86
N PRO A 178 -11.65 -0.04 20.80
CA PRO A 178 -11.84 -1.44 20.45
C PRO A 178 -13.17 -1.71 19.74
N LEU A 179 -13.17 -2.66 18.82
CA LEU A 179 -14.39 -3.20 18.22
C LEU A 179 -15.08 -4.16 19.21
N SER A 180 -16.41 -4.16 19.27
CA SER A 180 -17.13 -5.26 19.91
C SER A 180 -17.11 -6.51 19.03
N ALA A 181 -17.43 -7.68 19.60
CA ALA A 181 -17.51 -8.92 18.82
C ALA A 181 -18.63 -8.84 17.77
N GLU A 182 -19.77 -8.26 18.15
CA GLU A 182 -20.93 -8.05 17.29
C GLU A 182 -20.61 -7.09 16.15
N GLU A 183 -19.93 -5.97 16.47
CA GLU A 183 -19.54 -4.97 15.50
C GLU A 183 -18.58 -5.57 14.47
N LEU A 184 -17.52 -6.28 14.91
CA LEU A 184 -16.59 -6.94 14.02
C LEU A 184 -17.26 -8.02 13.16
N SER A 185 -18.18 -8.81 13.74
CA SER A 185 -18.94 -9.82 13.01
C SER A 185 -19.81 -9.20 11.93
N ALA A 186 -20.50 -8.09 12.24
CA ALA A 186 -21.32 -7.37 11.29
C ALA A 186 -20.49 -6.75 10.14
N ILE A 187 -19.31 -6.18 10.45
CA ILE A 187 -18.40 -5.68 9.42
C ILE A 187 -17.94 -6.81 8.51
N ARG A 188 -17.46 -7.92 9.07
CA ARG A 188 -17.02 -9.08 8.27
C ARG A 188 -18.13 -9.64 7.38
N ALA A 189 -19.37 -9.69 7.87
CA ALA A 189 -20.50 -10.17 7.10
C ALA A 189 -20.81 -9.31 5.85
N ARG A 190 -20.52 -7.99 5.92
CA ARG A 190 -20.67 -7.10 4.76
C ARG A 190 -19.57 -7.23 3.73
N HIS A 191 -18.42 -7.78 4.12
CA HIS A 191 -17.21 -7.83 3.30
C HIS A 191 -16.75 -9.25 2.97
N LEU A 192 -17.66 -10.23 3.00
CA LEU A 192 -17.35 -11.64 2.69
C LEU A 192 -16.76 -11.83 1.28
N ASP A 193 -17.14 -10.97 0.34
CA ASP A 193 -16.63 -11.00 -1.04
C ASP A 193 -15.18 -10.49 -1.13
N SER A 194 -14.73 -9.67 -0.18
CA SER A 194 -13.39 -9.10 -0.20
C SER A 194 -12.41 -9.84 0.71
N ALA A 195 -12.85 -10.32 1.88
CA ALA A 195 -12.00 -11.08 2.79
C ALA A 195 -12.80 -12.02 3.69
N VAL A 196 -12.29 -13.24 3.86
CA VAL A 196 -12.81 -14.24 4.80
C VAL A 196 -11.70 -14.60 5.79
N TYR A 197 -11.97 -14.38 7.07
CA TYR A 197 -11.03 -14.68 8.15
C TYR A 197 -11.29 -16.06 8.70
N GLU A 198 -10.26 -16.90 8.73
CA GLU A 198 -10.34 -18.24 9.28
C GLU A 198 -10.27 -18.19 10.81
N LYS A 199 -10.92 -19.17 11.45
CA LYS A 199 -10.74 -19.34 12.89
C LYS A 199 -9.29 -19.79 13.13
N PRO A 200 -8.62 -19.29 14.18
CA PRO A 200 -7.34 -19.84 14.59
C PRO A 200 -7.49 -21.36 14.76
N SER A 201 -6.57 -22.13 14.17
CA SER A 201 -6.49 -23.56 14.47
C SER A 201 -6.16 -23.74 15.96
N PRO A 202 -6.78 -24.68 16.65
CA PRO A 202 -6.57 -24.94 18.06
C PRO A 202 -5.11 -25.34 18.36
#